data_26637d294f0d9eb8cf2c1749522febb5
#
_entry.id   26637d294f0d9eb8cf2c1749522febb5
#
_cell.length_a   1.000
_cell.length_b   1.000
_cell.length_c   1.000
_cell.angle_alpha   90.00
_cell.angle_beta   90.00
_cell.angle_gamma   90.00
#
_symmetry.space_group_name_H-M   'P 1'
#
loop_
_entity.id
_entity.type
_entity.pdbx_description
1 polymer ?
#
loop_
_entity_poly.entity_id
_entity_poly.type
_entity_poly.pdbx_seq_one_letter_code
_entity_poly.pdbx_strand_id
1 'polypeptide(L)'
;MADLDTNKETVQAFYDLAFNQRRPEEAAQRYVGDRYTQHNPTAGDGTGPFIEFVKGFTAQFPELRVEIKRVVAEGDLVVTHGLIKTSPDDRGTAAADIFRVEDGKVVEHWDVLQPVPETSANDNTMF
;
A
#
# COMPACT_ATOMS: atom_id res chain seq x y z
N MET A 1 -1.40 -12.26 21.02
CA MET A 1 -1.62 -13.09 19.83
C MET A 1 -2.14 -12.22 18.69
N ALA A 2 -1.60 -12.41 17.51
CA ALA A 2 -2.03 -11.62 16.36
C ALA A 2 -3.45 -12.04 15.93
N ASP A 3 -4.32 -11.06 15.67
CA ASP A 3 -5.62 -11.28 15.06
C ASP A 3 -5.46 -11.04 13.56
N LEU A 4 -5.44 -12.12 12.79
CA LEU A 4 -5.17 -12.05 11.36
C LEU A 4 -6.21 -11.23 10.60
N ASP A 5 -7.49 -11.39 10.95
CA ASP A 5 -8.55 -10.65 10.27
C ASP A 5 -8.46 -9.15 10.58
N THR A 6 -8.24 -8.79 11.83
CA THR A 6 -8.06 -7.40 12.22
C THR A 6 -6.82 -6.79 11.55
N ASN A 7 -5.72 -7.53 11.47
CA ASN A 7 -4.51 -7.05 10.81
C ASN A 7 -4.74 -6.79 9.31
N LYS A 8 -5.49 -7.68 8.64
CA LYS A 8 -5.87 -7.47 7.23
C LYS A 8 -6.72 -6.22 7.07
N GLU A 9 -7.69 -6.02 7.94
CA GLU A 9 -8.55 -4.82 7.91
C GLU A 9 -7.73 -3.54 8.13
N THR A 10 -6.83 -3.56 9.10
CA THR A 10 -5.95 -2.43 9.41
C THR A 10 -5.14 -1.99 8.19
N VAL A 11 -4.50 -2.94 7.52
CA VAL A 11 -3.65 -2.66 6.36
C VAL A 11 -4.46 -2.10 5.20
N GLN A 12 -5.62 -2.69 4.92
CA GLN A 12 -6.49 -2.21 3.84
C GLN A 12 -7.03 -0.82 4.14
N ALA A 13 -7.45 -0.57 5.39
CA ALA A 13 -7.93 0.75 5.80
C ALA A 13 -6.83 1.80 5.74
N PHE A 14 -5.60 1.43 6.12
CA PHE A 14 -4.44 2.30 6.06
C PHE A 14 -4.20 2.83 4.64
N TYR A 15 -4.11 1.93 3.67
CA TYR A 15 -3.86 2.32 2.28
C TYR A 15 -5.03 3.05 1.65
N ASP A 16 -6.25 2.62 1.92
CA ASP A 16 -7.43 3.30 1.39
C ASP A 16 -7.53 4.75 1.90
N LEU A 17 -7.34 4.94 3.19
CA LEU A 17 -7.41 6.28 3.78
C LEU A 17 -6.28 7.17 3.25
N ALA A 18 -5.06 6.64 3.16
CA ALA A 18 -3.91 7.41 2.70
C ALA A 18 -4.02 7.79 1.23
N PHE A 19 -4.21 6.80 0.35
CA PHE A 19 -4.12 7.00 -1.11
C PHE A 19 -5.46 7.37 -1.75
N ASN A 20 -6.53 6.62 -1.47
CA ASN A 20 -7.82 6.83 -2.13
C ASN A 20 -8.58 8.01 -1.54
N GLN A 21 -8.55 8.15 -0.24
CA GLN A 21 -9.21 9.27 0.45
C GLN A 21 -8.31 10.50 0.60
N ARG A 22 -7.05 10.41 0.23
CA ARG A 22 -6.05 11.49 0.26
C ARG A 22 -5.87 12.10 1.65
N ARG A 23 -5.83 11.25 2.67
CA ARG A 23 -5.66 11.67 4.08
C ARG A 23 -4.46 10.96 4.71
N PRO A 24 -3.23 11.19 4.20
CA PRO A 24 -2.07 10.45 4.70
C PRO A 24 -1.70 10.79 6.14
N GLU A 25 -1.92 12.03 6.62
CA GLU A 25 -1.67 12.37 8.01
C GLU A 25 -2.58 11.60 8.95
N GLU A 26 -3.87 11.54 8.64
CA GLU A 26 -4.84 10.79 9.43
C GLU A 26 -4.55 9.30 9.38
N ALA A 27 -4.20 8.78 8.19
CA ALA A 27 -3.85 7.37 8.02
C ALA A 27 -2.64 6.99 8.87
N ALA A 28 -1.59 7.82 8.86
CA ALA A 28 -0.41 7.60 9.68
C ALA A 28 -0.75 7.65 11.17
N GLN A 29 -1.54 8.64 11.59
CA GLN A 29 -1.92 8.79 12.99
C GLN A 29 -2.72 7.60 13.50
N ARG A 30 -3.65 7.08 12.69
CA ARG A 30 -4.55 6.01 13.09
C ARG A 30 -3.94 4.62 13.00
N TYR A 31 -3.08 4.38 12.02
CA TYR A 31 -2.68 3.02 11.66
C TYR A 31 -1.19 2.72 11.76
N VAL A 32 -0.33 3.72 11.87
CA VAL A 32 1.12 3.52 11.97
C VAL A 32 1.55 3.61 13.43
N GLY A 33 2.46 2.73 13.83
CA GLY A 33 2.98 2.67 15.19
C GLY A 33 4.09 3.69 15.46
N ASP A 34 4.88 3.42 16.52
CA ASP A 34 5.94 4.32 16.96
C ASP A 34 7.11 4.39 15.96
N ARG A 35 7.21 3.39 15.10
CA ARG A 35 8.21 3.35 14.04
C ARG A 35 7.54 2.93 12.73
N TYR A 36 8.18 3.25 11.61
CA TYR A 36 7.75 2.79 10.30
C TYR A 36 9.01 2.58 9.46
N THR A 37 9.48 1.33 9.46
CA THR A 37 10.69 0.97 8.71
C THR A 37 10.30 0.73 7.25
N GLN A 38 10.93 1.48 6.33
CA GLN A 38 10.57 1.44 4.93
C GLN A 38 11.67 0.75 4.10
N HIS A 39 11.26 -0.25 3.32
CA HIS A 39 12.18 -0.97 2.44
C HIS A 39 12.01 -0.58 0.97
N ASN A 40 11.01 0.23 0.61
CA ASN A 40 10.92 0.79 -0.72
C ASN A 40 12.03 1.83 -0.88
N PRO A 41 12.92 1.68 -1.85
CA PRO A 41 14.10 2.56 -1.96
C PRO A 41 13.78 4.00 -2.33
N THR A 42 12.54 4.31 -2.74
CA THR A 42 12.16 5.67 -3.11
C THR A 42 11.54 6.48 -1.97
N ALA A 43 11.37 5.88 -0.79
CA ALA A 43 10.78 6.56 0.37
C ALA A 43 11.66 6.35 1.59
N GLY A 44 11.75 7.37 2.45
CA GLY A 44 12.51 7.27 3.69
C GLY A 44 11.71 6.61 4.81
N ASP A 45 12.39 6.34 5.93
CA ASP A 45 11.77 5.78 7.13
C ASP A 45 10.87 6.79 7.82
N GLY A 46 9.85 6.28 8.52
CA GLY A 46 9.01 7.07 9.38
C GLY A 46 7.77 7.62 8.69
N THR A 47 6.90 8.24 9.48
CA THR A 47 5.61 8.75 9.00
C THR A 47 5.77 10.01 8.15
N GLY A 48 6.75 10.87 8.46
CA GLY A 48 6.98 12.10 7.71
C GLY A 48 7.22 11.83 6.23
N PRO A 49 8.25 11.04 5.86
CA PRO A 49 8.49 10.66 4.46
C PRO A 49 7.31 9.94 3.81
N PHE A 50 6.58 9.09 4.55
CA PHE A 50 5.38 8.45 4.03
C PHE A 50 4.33 9.48 3.63
N ILE A 51 4.05 10.44 4.51
CA ILE A 51 3.06 11.49 4.25
C ILE A 51 3.46 12.32 3.04
N GLU A 52 4.72 12.73 2.97
CA GLU A 52 5.23 13.53 1.84
C GLU A 52 5.15 12.75 0.53
N PHE A 53 5.47 11.45 0.55
CA PHE A 53 5.36 10.60 -0.63
C PHE A 53 3.92 10.54 -1.15
N VAL A 54 2.96 10.29 -0.26
CA VAL A 54 1.55 10.18 -0.65
C VAL A 54 1.03 11.52 -1.18
N LYS A 55 1.36 12.62 -0.51
CA LYS A 55 0.95 13.96 -0.95
C LYS A 55 1.49 14.29 -2.33
N GLY A 56 2.78 14.02 -2.57
CA GLY A 56 3.40 14.27 -3.87
C GLY A 56 2.79 13.42 -4.97
N PHE A 57 2.58 12.15 -4.69
CA PHE A 57 2.06 11.20 -5.65
C PHE A 57 0.60 11.52 -6.03
N THR A 58 -0.24 11.81 -5.04
CA THR A 58 -1.65 12.15 -5.30
C THR A 58 -1.81 13.54 -5.90
N ALA A 59 -0.90 14.48 -5.62
CA ALA A 59 -0.90 15.79 -6.27
C ALA A 59 -0.50 15.67 -7.74
N GLN A 60 0.52 14.84 -8.04
CA GLN A 60 0.97 14.61 -9.41
C GLN A 60 -0.11 13.88 -10.23
N PHE A 61 -0.82 12.95 -9.60
CA PHE A 61 -1.84 12.13 -10.26
C PHE A 61 -3.17 12.27 -9.50
N PRO A 62 -3.97 13.32 -9.80
CA PRO A 62 -5.22 13.57 -9.05
C PRO A 62 -6.25 12.44 -9.14
N GLU A 63 -6.16 11.59 -10.17
CA GLU A 63 -7.08 10.47 -10.37
C GLU A 63 -6.48 9.13 -9.90
N LEU A 64 -5.40 9.18 -9.12
CA LEU A 64 -4.73 7.98 -8.59
C LEU A 64 -5.70 7.14 -7.78
N ARG A 65 -5.69 5.83 -8.02
CA ARG A 65 -6.43 4.84 -7.24
C ARG A 65 -5.53 3.66 -6.92
N VAL A 66 -5.66 3.14 -5.71
CA VAL A 66 -5.04 1.90 -5.27
C VAL A 66 -6.17 0.91 -4.99
N GLU A 67 -6.14 -0.23 -5.65
CA GLU A 67 -7.17 -1.26 -5.51
C GLU A 67 -6.52 -2.55 -5.04
N ILE A 68 -6.85 -3.01 -3.83
CA ILE A 68 -6.32 -4.26 -3.29
C ILE A 68 -7.18 -5.40 -3.82
N LYS A 69 -6.56 -6.31 -4.57
CA LYS A 69 -7.25 -7.45 -5.21
C LYS A 69 -7.37 -8.63 -4.27
N ARG A 70 -6.37 -8.87 -3.44
CA ARG A 70 -6.38 -9.96 -2.45
C ARG A 70 -5.46 -9.62 -1.30
N VAL A 71 -5.75 -10.19 -0.14
CA VAL A 71 -4.98 -9.96 1.06
C VAL A 71 -4.84 -11.27 1.82
N VAL A 72 -3.63 -11.55 2.30
CA VAL A 72 -3.35 -12.73 3.14
C VAL A 72 -2.57 -12.28 4.36
N ALA A 73 -2.71 -13.01 5.45
CA ALA A 73 -2.00 -12.69 6.69
C ALA A 73 -1.51 -13.97 7.37
N GLU A 74 -0.32 -13.90 7.94
CA GLU A 74 0.27 -14.98 8.74
C GLU A 74 1.16 -14.35 9.81
N GLY A 75 1.00 -14.77 11.06
CA GLY A 75 1.75 -14.18 12.17
C GLY A 75 1.48 -12.69 12.27
N ASP A 76 2.54 -11.89 12.25
CA ASP A 76 2.45 -10.43 12.28
C ASP A 76 2.57 -9.79 10.89
N LEU A 77 2.57 -10.60 9.82
CA LEU A 77 2.72 -10.11 8.46
C LEU A 77 1.40 -10.13 7.69
N VAL A 78 1.18 -9.09 6.90
CA VAL A 78 0.06 -8.99 5.96
C VAL A 78 0.62 -8.73 4.58
N VAL A 79 0.17 -9.49 3.59
CA VAL A 79 0.57 -9.30 2.19
C VAL A 79 -0.65 -8.91 1.38
N THR A 80 -0.51 -7.84 0.60
CA THR A 80 -1.56 -7.43 -0.35
C THR A 80 -1.03 -7.55 -1.77
N HIS A 81 -1.93 -7.94 -2.67
CA HIS A 81 -1.68 -7.90 -4.11
C HIS A 81 -2.66 -6.88 -4.69
N GLY A 82 -2.13 -5.83 -5.28
CA GLY A 82 -2.94 -4.70 -5.67
C GLY A 82 -2.61 -4.11 -7.02
N LEU A 83 -3.47 -3.21 -7.44
CA LEU A 83 -3.37 -2.47 -8.68
C LEU A 83 -3.27 -0.99 -8.32
N ILE A 84 -2.22 -0.33 -8.84
CA ILE A 84 -2.07 1.13 -8.74
C ILE A 84 -2.30 1.71 -10.12
N LYS A 85 -3.28 2.60 -10.26
CA LYS A 85 -3.55 3.32 -11.51
C LYS A 85 -3.43 4.81 -11.28
N THR A 86 -2.64 5.48 -12.11
CA THR A 86 -2.45 6.93 -12.02
C THR A 86 -3.60 7.69 -12.67
N SER A 87 -4.34 7.04 -13.58
CA SER A 87 -5.54 7.59 -14.23
C SER A 87 -6.41 6.42 -14.70
N PRO A 88 -7.69 6.69 -15.08
CA PRO A 88 -8.56 5.62 -15.60
C PRO A 88 -8.00 4.93 -16.85
N ASP A 89 -7.20 5.62 -17.66
CA ASP A 89 -6.63 5.09 -18.89
C ASP A 89 -5.28 4.39 -18.70
N ASP A 90 -4.70 4.47 -17.49
CA ASP A 90 -3.43 3.82 -17.18
C ASP A 90 -3.63 2.31 -17.11
N ARG A 91 -2.71 1.54 -17.72
CA ARG A 91 -2.72 0.08 -17.56
C ARG A 91 -2.42 -0.32 -16.12
N GLY A 92 -1.71 0.52 -15.41
CA GLY A 92 -1.43 0.34 -14.00
C GLY A 92 -0.13 -0.36 -13.69
N THR A 93 0.10 -0.53 -12.41
CA THR A 93 1.25 -1.22 -11.85
C THR A 93 0.74 -2.26 -10.87
N ALA A 94 1.23 -3.49 -11.01
CA ALA A 94 0.97 -4.54 -10.04
C ALA A 94 1.89 -4.33 -8.85
N ALA A 95 1.34 -4.40 -7.65
CA ALA A 95 2.07 -4.19 -6.41
C ALA A 95 1.87 -5.37 -5.47
N ALA A 96 2.98 -5.93 -4.99
CA ALA A 96 2.97 -6.85 -3.87
C ALA A 96 3.55 -6.09 -2.68
N ASP A 97 2.70 -5.80 -1.70
CA ASP A 97 3.08 -5.06 -0.49
C ASP A 97 3.08 -6.01 0.69
N ILE A 98 4.09 -5.89 1.54
CA ILE A 98 4.20 -6.67 2.77
C ILE A 98 4.27 -5.69 3.93
N PHE A 99 3.44 -5.91 4.94
CA PHE A 99 3.37 -5.07 6.13
C PHE A 99 3.62 -5.92 7.37
N ARG A 100 4.39 -5.37 8.31
CA ARG A 100 4.45 -5.93 9.66
C ARG A 100 3.50 -5.13 10.54
N VAL A 101 2.67 -5.83 11.30
CA VAL A 101 1.70 -5.23 12.22
C VAL A 101 2.03 -5.66 13.64
N GLU A 102 2.24 -4.68 14.53
CA GLU A 102 2.48 -4.92 15.95
C GLU A 102 1.46 -4.12 16.76
N ASP A 103 0.79 -4.77 17.70
CA ASP A 103 -0.22 -4.14 18.56
C ASP A 103 -1.26 -3.34 17.76
N GLY A 104 -1.68 -3.88 16.62
CA GLY A 104 -2.70 -3.27 15.77
C GLY A 104 -2.19 -2.11 14.93
N LYS A 105 -0.88 -1.89 14.86
CA LYS A 105 -0.28 -0.78 14.10
C LYS A 105 0.72 -1.28 13.09
N VAL A 106 0.78 -0.64 11.94
CA VAL A 106 1.77 -0.92 10.90
C VAL A 106 3.10 -0.33 11.33
N VAL A 107 4.15 -1.15 11.34
CA VAL A 107 5.48 -0.72 11.79
C VAL A 107 6.58 -0.94 10.75
N GLU A 108 6.29 -1.67 9.68
CA GLU A 108 7.30 -1.98 8.67
C GLU A 108 6.61 -2.31 7.35
N HIS A 109 7.26 -1.93 6.23
CA HIS A 109 6.68 -2.08 4.89
C HIS A 109 7.76 -2.45 3.88
N TRP A 110 7.45 -3.43 3.05
CA TRP A 110 8.21 -3.80 1.85
C TRP A 110 7.27 -3.79 0.66
N ASP A 111 7.78 -3.55 -0.54
CA ASP A 111 6.99 -3.77 -1.74
C ASP A 111 7.84 -4.17 -2.93
N VAL A 112 7.18 -4.77 -3.91
CA VAL A 112 7.74 -5.08 -5.22
C VAL A 112 6.69 -4.63 -6.23
N LEU A 113 7.12 -3.82 -7.19
CA LEU A 113 6.23 -3.20 -8.16
C LEU A 113 6.61 -3.65 -9.57
N GLN A 114 5.62 -3.91 -10.40
CA GLN A 114 5.83 -4.23 -11.81
C GLN A 114 4.78 -3.53 -12.66
N PRO A 115 5.19 -2.62 -13.56
CA PRO A 115 4.25 -2.00 -14.50
C PRO A 115 3.58 -3.05 -15.38
N VAL A 116 2.28 -2.88 -15.64
CA VAL A 116 1.56 -3.76 -16.55
C VAL A 116 2.06 -3.51 -17.97
N PRO A 117 2.55 -4.54 -18.67
CA PRO A 117 3.09 -4.35 -20.01
C PRO A 117 2.00 -4.13 -21.05
N GLU A 118 2.39 -3.52 -22.18
CA GLU A 118 1.48 -3.30 -23.30
C GLU A 118 1.02 -4.63 -23.94
N THR A 119 1.90 -5.63 -23.95
CA THR A 119 1.60 -6.94 -24.51
C THR A 119 1.97 -8.03 -23.51
N SER A 120 1.24 -9.15 -23.58
CA SER A 120 1.45 -10.29 -22.70
C SER A 120 1.54 -11.59 -23.51
N ALA A 121 2.30 -12.55 -23.00
CA ALA A 121 2.42 -13.87 -23.61
C ALA A 121 1.18 -14.75 -23.39
N ASN A 122 0.27 -14.32 -22.52
CA ASN A 122 -0.99 -15.04 -22.25
C ASN A 122 -2.15 -14.05 -22.16
N ASP A 123 -3.37 -14.56 -22.02
CA ASP A 123 -4.58 -13.75 -21.98
C ASP A 123 -5.07 -13.46 -20.55
N ASN A 124 -4.25 -13.77 -19.54
CA ASN A 124 -4.60 -13.53 -18.15
C ASN A 124 -4.15 -12.14 -17.71
N THR A 125 -4.88 -11.54 -16.78
CA THR A 125 -4.43 -10.29 -16.17
C THR A 125 -3.34 -10.58 -15.14
N MET A 126 -2.67 -9.52 -14.67
CA MET A 126 -1.71 -9.64 -13.57
C MET A 126 -2.38 -9.60 -12.20
N PHE A 127 -3.71 -9.60 -12.19
CA PHE A 127 -4.50 -9.40 -10.96
C PHE A 127 -5.50 -10.49 -10.65
#